data_6c61b6031bcdc588acb4f8670725cc87
#
_entry.id   6c61b6031bcdc588acb4f8670725cc87
#
_cell.length_a   1.000
_cell.length_b   1.000
_cell.length_c   1.000
_cell.angle_alpha   90.00
_cell.angle_beta   90.00
_cell.angle_gamma   90.00
#
_symmetry.space_group_name_H-M   'P 1'
#
loop_
_entity.id
_entity.type
_entity.pdbx_description
1 polymer ?
#
loop_
_entity_poly.entity_id
_entity_poly.type
_entity_poly.pdbx_seq_one_letter_code
_entity_poly.pdbx_strand_id
1 'polypeptide(L)'
;VGERGLAIPNGPLGATPMHAMLHDLMAMQDFFVYYVEERQALKELAQRMAPFYDAMLDALMACSAEVVFWGANYDHDTTWPPFFEEEILPGLRRVADRSHDAGKLLMTHTDGESRHLLDLFPRCGFDVGESVCPSPMTSCTLREFRQGFGPSTTVFGGIPCVVLIDAVTPQADFEAYMDELFSELGSGARVILGVSDNVPPEVNLDRLEQVKCWVDAFGPVVAPGA
;
A
#
# COMPACT_ATOMS: atom_id res chain seq x y z
N VAL A 1 15.93 -17.30 -0.22
CA VAL A 1 16.64 -16.02 -0.34
C VAL A 1 17.68 -15.89 0.77
N GLY A 2 17.44 -16.54 1.93
CA GLY A 2 18.31 -16.50 3.11
C GLY A 2 18.43 -15.08 3.66
N GLU A 3 19.61 -14.73 4.17
CA GLU A 3 19.88 -13.41 4.78
C GLU A 3 19.89 -12.23 3.79
N ARG A 4 19.74 -12.49 2.48
CA ARG A 4 19.80 -11.46 1.43
C ARG A 4 18.46 -10.76 1.17
N GLY A 5 17.36 -11.20 1.80
CA GLY A 5 16.05 -10.58 1.63
C GLY A 5 14.90 -11.50 2.03
N LEU A 6 13.69 -10.97 1.94
CA LEU A 6 12.44 -11.68 2.21
C LEU A 6 11.78 -12.12 0.89
N ALA A 7 11.18 -13.30 0.89
CA ALA A 7 10.26 -13.71 -0.16
C ALA A 7 8.83 -13.40 0.30
N ILE A 8 8.13 -12.59 -0.47
CA ILE A 8 6.78 -12.14 -0.14
C ILE A 8 5.83 -12.68 -1.22
N PRO A 9 5.08 -13.76 -0.92
CA PRO A 9 4.09 -14.29 -1.84
C PRO A 9 2.88 -13.36 -1.96
N ASN A 10 2.33 -13.29 -3.16
CA ASN A 10 1.21 -12.42 -3.49
C ASN A 10 -0.12 -13.18 -3.42
N GLY A 11 -1.16 -12.50 -2.95
CA GLY A 11 -2.54 -12.95 -2.95
C GLY A 11 -3.25 -12.83 -4.31
N PRO A 12 -4.58 -12.92 -4.34
CA PRO A 12 -5.36 -12.76 -5.55
C PRO A 12 -5.46 -11.28 -5.98
N LEU A 13 -6.05 -11.06 -7.15
CA LEU A 13 -6.43 -9.72 -7.62
C LEU A 13 -7.43 -9.09 -6.65
N GLY A 14 -7.25 -7.81 -6.36
CA GLY A 14 -8.08 -7.06 -5.43
C GLY A 14 -8.01 -7.57 -3.98
N ALA A 15 -8.43 -6.76 -3.03
CA ALA A 15 -8.45 -7.13 -1.61
C ALA A 15 -9.62 -8.08 -1.27
N THR A 16 -10.70 -7.98 -2.03
CA THR A 16 -11.91 -8.80 -1.91
C THR A 16 -12.46 -9.10 -3.30
N PRO A 17 -13.37 -10.09 -3.44
CA PRO A 17 -14.07 -10.32 -4.72
C PRO A 17 -14.75 -9.07 -5.27
N MET A 18 -15.38 -8.26 -4.41
CA MET A 18 -16.05 -7.03 -4.85
C MET A 18 -15.03 -5.99 -5.35
N HIS A 19 -13.90 -5.86 -4.68
CA HIS A 19 -12.81 -4.99 -5.12
C HIS A 19 -12.20 -5.45 -6.45
N ALA A 20 -12.00 -6.76 -6.63
CA ALA A 20 -11.51 -7.29 -7.90
C ALA A 20 -12.47 -7.05 -9.07
N MET A 21 -13.78 -7.11 -8.82
CA MET A 21 -14.77 -6.76 -9.86
C MET A 21 -14.66 -5.28 -10.26
N LEU A 22 -14.51 -4.38 -9.29
CA LEU A 22 -14.34 -2.94 -9.56
C LEU A 22 -13.05 -2.66 -10.33
N HIS A 23 -11.93 -3.26 -9.89
CA HIS A 23 -10.60 -2.85 -10.33
C HIS A 23 -10.09 -3.63 -11.55
N ASP A 24 -10.39 -4.95 -11.62
CA ASP A 24 -9.69 -5.85 -12.55
C ASP A 24 -10.61 -6.57 -13.53
N LEU A 25 -11.87 -6.86 -13.15
CA LEU A 25 -12.70 -7.81 -13.89
C LEU A 25 -13.82 -7.16 -14.70
N MET A 26 -14.19 -5.93 -14.39
CA MET A 26 -15.23 -5.19 -15.08
C MET A 26 -14.72 -3.82 -15.54
N ALA A 27 -15.32 -3.27 -16.59
CA ALA A 27 -15.15 -1.85 -16.87
C ALA A 27 -15.71 -1.05 -15.70
N MET A 28 -14.94 -0.08 -15.20
CA MET A 28 -15.31 0.70 -14.00
C MET A 28 -16.69 1.33 -14.11
N GLN A 29 -17.04 1.86 -15.28
CA GLN A 29 -18.38 2.46 -15.52
C GLN A 29 -19.50 1.44 -15.36
N ASP A 30 -19.32 0.22 -15.90
CA ASP A 30 -20.29 -0.85 -15.78
C ASP A 30 -20.42 -1.32 -14.34
N PHE A 31 -19.29 -1.43 -13.61
CA PHE A 31 -19.33 -1.77 -12.19
C PHE A 31 -20.16 -0.79 -11.39
N PHE A 32 -19.98 0.53 -11.58
CA PHE A 32 -20.75 1.53 -10.85
C PHE A 32 -22.26 1.46 -11.18
N VAL A 33 -22.62 1.23 -12.43
CA VAL A 33 -24.02 1.04 -12.83
C VAL A 33 -24.61 -0.19 -12.11
N TYR A 34 -23.94 -1.33 -12.19
CA TYR A 34 -24.40 -2.55 -11.51
C TYR A 34 -24.41 -2.40 -9.97
N TYR A 35 -23.45 -1.69 -9.41
CA TYR A 35 -23.40 -1.49 -7.96
C TYR A 35 -24.58 -0.67 -7.44
N VAL A 36 -25.12 0.25 -8.26
CA VAL A 36 -26.29 1.06 -7.92
C VAL A 36 -27.59 0.32 -8.22
N GLU A 37 -27.68 -0.30 -9.39
CA GLU A 37 -28.94 -0.86 -9.91
C GLU A 37 -29.13 -2.34 -9.54
N GLU A 38 -28.05 -3.13 -9.49
CA GLU A 38 -28.06 -4.59 -9.35
C GLU A 38 -27.07 -5.09 -8.29
N ARG A 39 -26.94 -4.35 -7.19
CA ARG A 39 -25.96 -4.65 -6.13
C ARG A 39 -26.05 -6.08 -5.60
N GLN A 40 -27.28 -6.64 -5.54
CA GLN A 40 -27.48 -8.00 -5.09
C GLN A 40 -26.83 -9.03 -6.03
N ALA A 41 -26.88 -8.82 -7.34
CA ALA A 41 -26.23 -9.68 -8.32
C ALA A 41 -24.70 -9.66 -8.17
N LEU A 42 -24.09 -8.48 -7.91
CA LEU A 42 -22.66 -8.38 -7.60
C LEU A 42 -22.29 -9.10 -6.30
N LYS A 43 -23.12 -9.00 -5.27
CA LYS A 43 -22.90 -9.74 -4.00
C LYS A 43 -22.97 -11.26 -4.20
N GLU A 44 -23.91 -11.74 -5.00
CA GLU A 44 -24.01 -13.16 -5.35
C GLU A 44 -22.78 -13.64 -6.15
N LEU A 45 -22.29 -12.82 -7.10
CA LEU A 45 -21.06 -13.12 -7.81
C LEU A 45 -19.86 -13.13 -6.87
N ALA A 46 -19.72 -12.14 -5.98
CA ALA A 46 -18.67 -12.10 -4.96
C ALA A 46 -18.67 -13.36 -4.08
N GLN A 47 -19.85 -13.84 -3.66
CA GLN A 47 -19.98 -15.08 -2.90
C GLN A 47 -19.50 -16.31 -3.69
N ARG A 48 -19.74 -16.35 -5.01
CA ARG A 48 -19.25 -17.43 -5.88
C ARG A 48 -17.74 -17.40 -6.08
N MET A 49 -17.12 -16.21 -5.98
CA MET A 49 -15.67 -16.04 -6.05
C MET A 49 -14.96 -16.34 -4.71
N ALA A 50 -15.68 -16.23 -3.59
CA ALA A 50 -15.12 -16.38 -2.25
C ALA A 50 -14.30 -17.67 -2.04
N PRO A 51 -14.71 -18.86 -2.55
CA PRO A 51 -13.92 -20.09 -2.38
C PRO A 51 -12.51 -20.01 -2.98
N PHE A 52 -12.32 -19.26 -4.08
CA PHE A 52 -10.99 -19.02 -4.65
C PHE A 52 -10.13 -18.17 -3.70
N TYR A 53 -10.69 -17.09 -3.14
CA TYR A 53 -10.00 -16.23 -2.16
C TYR A 53 -9.65 -17.01 -0.90
N ASP A 54 -10.55 -17.89 -0.43
CA ASP A 54 -10.28 -18.73 0.73
C ASP A 54 -9.14 -19.72 0.48
N ALA A 55 -9.13 -20.38 -0.67
CA ALA A 55 -8.07 -21.30 -1.06
C ALA A 55 -6.71 -20.60 -1.20
N MET A 56 -6.68 -19.38 -1.76
CA MET A 56 -5.45 -18.57 -1.85
C MET A 56 -4.97 -18.18 -0.45
N LEU A 57 -5.85 -17.74 0.43
CA LEU A 57 -5.51 -17.40 1.80
C LEU A 57 -4.95 -18.61 2.55
N ASP A 58 -5.58 -19.77 2.42
CA ASP A 58 -5.10 -21.02 3.05
C ASP A 58 -3.70 -21.41 2.54
N ALA A 59 -3.44 -21.26 1.23
CA ALA A 59 -2.13 -21.51 0.64
C ALA A 59 -1.06 -20.53 1.19
N LEU A 60 -1.40 -19.24 1.33
CA LEU A 60 -0.51 -18.25 1.90
C LEU A 60 -0.22 -18.53 3.39
N MET A 61 -1.23 -18.93 4.16
CA MET A 61 -1.01 -19.30 5.57
C MET A 61 -0.13 -20.53 5.72
N ALA A 62 -0.22 -21.48 4.79
CA ALA A 62 0.59 -22.72 4.82
C ALA A 62 2.03 -22.53 4.31
N CYS A 63 2.36 -21.46 3.60
CA CYS A 63 3.71 -21.24 3.09
C CYS A 63 4.70 -20.84 4.20
N SER A 64 6.01 -20.94 3.92
CA SER A 64 7.08 -20.61 4.88
C SER A 64 7.43 -19.12 4.93
N ALA A 65 6.77 -18.26 4.15
CA ALA A 65 7.05 -16.83 4.16
C ALA A 65 6.56 -16.17 5.46
N GLU A 66 7.33 -15.22 5.97
CA GLU A 66 7.02 -14.46 7.18
C GLU A 66 6.10 -13.28 6.91
N VAL A 67 6.12 -12.76 5.68
CA VAL A 67 5.27 -11.66 5.21
C VAL A 67 4.48 -12.15 4.02
N VAL A 68 3.19 -11.87 3.99
CA VAL A 68 2.30 -12.14 2.86
C VAL A 68 1.75 -10.83 2.31
N PHE A 69 1.57 -10.77 1.00
CA PHE A 69 1.04 -9.59 0.32
C PHE A 69 -0.41 -9.86 -0.10
N TRP A 70 -1.31 -8.93 0.24
CA TRP A 70 -2.72 -9.06 -0.11
C TRP A 70 -3.35 -7.70 -0.33
N GLY A 71 -4.03 -7.53 -1.45
CA GLY A 71 -4.75 -6.30 -1.77
C GLY A 71 -4.20 -5.59 -2.99
N ALA A 72 -4.79 -4.47 -3.25
CA ALA A 72 -4.56 -3.68 -4.45
C ALA A 72 -4.76 -2.20 -4.13
N ASN A 73 -4.68 -1.36 -5.14
CA ASN A 73 -4.82 0.09 -5.03
C ASN A 73 -6.08 0.53 -4.27
N TYR A 74 -5.92 1.48 -3.38
CA TYR A 74 -7.02 2.07 -2.61
C TYR A 74 -7.09 3.58 -2.87
N ASP A 75 -7.76 3.94 -3.94
CA ASP A 75 -8.01 5.32 -4.30
C ASP A 75 -9.42 5.73 -3.84
N HIS A 76 -9.54 6.81 -3.05
CA HIS A 76 -10.83 7.18 -2.47
C HIS A 76 -11.86 7.67 -3.47
N ASP A 77 -11.47 8.00 -4.70
CA ASP A 77 -12.39 8.37 -5.77
C ASP A 77 -13.05 7.12 -6.39
N THR A 78 -12.35 6.00 -6.40
CA THR A 78 -12.84 4.72 -6.94
C THR A 78 -13.30 3.76 -5.85
N THR A 79 -12.57 3.66 -4.76
CA THR A 79 -12.94 2.87 -3.57
C THR A 79 -13.43 3.79 -2.44
N TRP A 80 -14.39 4.66 -2.75
CA TRP A 80 -14.89 5.69 -1.85
C TRP A 80 -15.18 5.17 -0.43
N PRO A 81 -15.10 6.01 0.63
CA PRO A 81 -15.11 5.54 2.02
C PRO A 81 -16.24 4.56 2.39
N PRO A 82 -17.53 4.77 2.02
CA PRO A 82 -18.57 3.80 2.29
C PRO A 82 -18.35 2.44 1.61
N PHE A 83 -17.87 2.43 0.36
CA PHE A 83 -17.56 1.19 -0.34
C PHE A 83 -16.36 0.48 0.31
N PHE A 84 -15.31 1.21 0.62
CA PHE A 84 -14.14 0.66 1.30
C PHE A 84 -14.54 0.04 2.65
N GLU A 85 -15.33 0.75 3.44
CA GLU A 85 -15.77 0.28 4.75
C GLU A 85 -16.67 -0.95 4.68
N GLU A 86 -17.56 -1.03 3.68
CA GLU A 86 -18.51 -2.14 3.55
C GLU A 86 -17.93 -3.35 2.81
N GLU A 87 -17.15 -3.14 1.75
CA GLU A 87 -16.80 -4.20 0.81
C GLU A 87 -15.31 -4.60 0.85
N ILE A 88 -14.40 -3.75 1.37
CA ILE A 88 -12.96 -4.01 1.40
C ILE A 88 -12.46 -4.28 2.81
N LEU A 89 -12.73 -3.36 3.76
CA LEU A 89 -12.20 -3.40 5.12
C LEU A 89 -12.46 -4.74 5.84
N PRO A 90 -13.68 -5.33 5.81
CA PRO A 90 -13.92 -6.60 6.50
C PRO A 90 -13.08 -7.76 5.95
N GLY A 91 -12.83 -7.74 4.64
CA GLY A 91 -11.97 -8.74 3.97
C GLY A 91 -10.51 -8.58 4.38
N LEU A 92 -9.97 -7.35 4.34
CA LEU A 92 -8.60 -7.07 4.79
C LEU A 92 -8.41 -7.43 6.26
N ARG A 93 -9.37 -7.07 7.12
CA ARG A 93 -9.33 -7.43 8.55
C ARG A 93 -9.27 -8.94 8.75
N ARG A 94 -10.11 -9.70 8.02
CA ARG A 94 -10.08 -11.17 8.08
C ARG A 94 -8.72 -11.73 7.65
N VAL A 95 -8.11 -11.17 6.59
CA VAL A 95 -6.78 -11.60 6.12
C VAL A 95 -5.72 -11.26 7.17
N ALA A 96 -5.78 -10.08 7.77
CA ALA A 96 -4.87 -9.68 8.84
C ALA A 96 -4.95 -10.63 10.04
N ASP A 97 -6.16 -10.91 10.53
CA ASP A 97 -6.37 -11.82 11.66
C ASP A 97 -5.81 -13.22 11.36
N ARG A 98 -6.08 -13.76 10.15
CA ARG A 98 -5.55 -15.06 9.72
C ARG A 98 -4.02 -15.07 9.60
N SER A 99 -3.44 -13.96 9.11
CA SER A 99 -1.97 -13.81 9.03
C SER A 99 -1.34 -13.79 10.42
N HIS A 100 -1.88 -13.02 11.33
CA HIS A 100 -1.39 -12.92 12.71
C HIS A 100 -1.54 -14.25 13.46
N ASP A 101 -2.65 -14.96 13.30
CA ASP A 101 -2.86 -16.31 13.87
C ASP A 101 -1.82 -17.32 13.35
N ALA A 102 -1.35 -17.15 12.12
CA ALA A 102 -0.29 -17.96 11.52
C ALA A 102 1.14 -17.45 11.83
N GLY A 103 1.29 -16.42 12.67
CA GLY A 103 2.56 -15.80 13.01
C GLY A 103 3.21 -15.02 11.86
N LYS A 104 2.42 -14.53 10.91
CA LYS A 104 2.86 -13.78 9.72
C LYS A 104 2.47 -12.31 9.81
N LEU A 105 3.17 -11.47 9.04
CA LEU A 105 2.81 -10.08 8.81
C LEU A 105 2.00 -9.95 7.51
N LEU A 106 1.01 -9.06 7.52
CA LEU A 106 0.26 -8.68 6.32
C LEU A 106 0.81 -7.39 5.73
N MET A 107 1.22 -7.44 4.48
CA MET A 107 1.50 -6.28 3.65
C MET A 107 0.37 -6.08 2.64
N THR A 108 -0.04 -4.82 2.43
CA THR A 108 -1.05 -4.45 1.43
C THR A 108 -0.58 -3.28 0.58
N HIS A 109 -1.03 -3.22 -0.67
CA HIS A 109 -0.67 -2.17 -1.62
C HIS A 109 -1.61 -0.98 -1.45
N THR A 110 -1.07 0.15 -0.97
CA THR A 110 -1.85 1.35 -0.59
C THR A 110 -1.70 2.50 -1.58
N ASP A 111 -1.34 2.19 -2.83
CA ASP A 111 -1.26 3.19 -3.89
C ASP A 111 -2.62 3.83 -4.18
N GLY A 112 -2.59 5.09 -4.62
CA GLY A 112 -3.76 5.90 -4.92
C GLY A 112 -3.98 7.07 -3.95
N GLU A 113 -4.96 7.91 -4.27
CA GLU A 113 -5.34 9.05 -3.42
C GLU A 113 -6.11 8.56 -2.18
N SER A 114 -5.42 8.48 -1.06
CA SER A 114 -5.90 7.82 0.15
C SER A 114 -6.44 8.76 1.23
N ARG A 115 -6.47 10.09 1.02
CA ARG A 115 -6.80 11.08 2.06
C ARG A 115 -8.06 10.73 2.87
N HIS A 116 -9.13 10.35 2.20
CA HIS A 116 -10.40 10.03 2.87
C HIS A 116 -10.50 8.58 3.37
N LEU A 117 -9.46 7.78 3.18
CA LEU A 117 -9.37 6.40 3.68
C LEU A 117 -8.43 6.29 4.90
N LEU A 118 -7.65 7.32 5.21
CA LEU A 118 -6.62 7.26 6.26
C LEU A 118 -7.18 6.82 7.61
N ASP A 119 -8.38 7.26 7.99
CA ASP A 119 -9.03 6.88 9.25
C ASP A 119 -9.55 5.43 9.27
N LEU A 120 -9.66 4.80 8.09
CA LEU A 120 -10.13 3.41 7.95
C LEU A 120 -8.97 2.41 7.97
N PHE A 121 -7.79 2.79 7.53
CA PHE A 121 -6.63 1.90 7.43
C PHE A 121 -6.23 1.21 8.74
N PRO A 122 -6.20 1.88 9.92
CA PRO A 122 -5.89 1.20 11.18
C PRO A 122 -6.85 0.07 11.52
N ARG A 123 -8.09 0.15 11.04
CA ARG A 123 -9.13 -0.87 11.27
C ARG A 123 -8.93 -2.11 10.41
N CYS A 124 -8.18 -2.01 9.31
CA CYS A 124 -7.87 -3.14 8.42
C CYS A 124 -6.89 -4.14 9.05
N GLY A 125 -6.00 -3.67 9.92
CA GLY A 125 -5.07 -4.51 10.67
C GLY A 125 -3.83 -4.96 9.93
N PHE A 126 -3.50 -4.39 8.77
CA PHE A 126 -2.24 -4.69 8.07
C PHE A 126 -1.03 -4.11 8.80
N ASP A 127 0.13 -4.77 8.66
CA ASP A 127 1.38 -4.41 9.31
C ASP A 127 2.25 -3.49 8.45
N VAL A 128 2.11 -3.60 7.13
CA VAL A 128 2.86 -2.81 6.16
C VAL A 128 1.92 -2.27 5.09
N GLY A 129 1.86 -0.94 4.96
CA GLY A 129 1.27 -0.27 3.80
C GLY A 129 2.35 0.01 2.77
N GLU A 130 2.30 -0.71 1.66
CA GLU A 130 3.28 -0.65 0.58
C GLU A 130 2.81 0.30 -0.51
N SER A 131 3.75 0.83 -1.29
CA SER A 131 3.52 1.81 -2.36
C SER A 131 2.91 3.13 -1.87
N VAL A 132 3.22 3.53 -0.63
CA VAL A 132 2.75 4.82 -0.12
C VAL A 132 3.32 5.95 -0.96
N CYS A 133 2.45 6.63 -1.67
CA CYS A 133 2.79 7.72 -2.59
C CYS A 133 2.32 9.08 -2.04
N PRO A 134 3.21 9.88 -1.42
CA PRO A 134 2.84 11.19 -0.91
C PRO A 134 2.81 12.27 -2.00
N SER A 135 2.51 13.50 -1.60
CA SER A 135 2.63 14.69 -2.45
C SER A 135 4.02 14.73 -3.13
N PRO A 136 4.10 15.14 -4.41
CA PRO A 136 3.05 15.80 -5.21
C PRO A 136 2.15 14.87 -6.02
N MET A 137 2.32 13.56 -5.97
CA MET A 137 1.48 12.64 -6.75
C MET A 137 0.09 12.42 -6.14
N THR A 138 -0.01 12.48 -4.81
CA THR A 138 -1.27 12.49 -4.08
C THR A 138 -1.40 13.75 -3.22
N SER A 139 -2.52 13.94 -2.56
CA SER A 139 -2.74 15.11 -1.71
C SER A 139 -2.16 14.96 -0.29
N CYS A 140 -1.75 13.75 0.12
CA CYS A 140 -1.24 13.47 1.46
C CYS A 140 0.28 13.65 1.54
N THR A 141 0.77 14.15 2.67
CA THR A 141 2.19 14.10 3.03
C THR A 141 2.56 12.75 3.62
N LEU A 142 3.86 12.41 3.64
CA LEU A 142 4.32 11.19 4.32
C LEU A 142 3.95 11.20 5.81
N ARG A 143 3.97 12.35 6.44
CA ARG A 143 3.55 12.54 7.85
C ARG A 143 2.08 12.17 8.05
N GLU A 144 1.18 12.62 7.16
CA GLU A 144 -0.24 12.30 7.22
C GLU A 144 -0.47 10.79 7.04
N PHE A 145 0.23 10.14 6.11
CA PHE A 145 0.18 8.67 5.97
C PHE A 145 0.61 7.96 7.25
N ARG A 146 1.74 8.36 7.85
CA ARG A 146 2.22 7.76 9.09
C ARG A 146 1.24 7.93 10.25
N GLN A 147 0.60 9.09 10.35
CA GLN A 147 -0.45 9.34 11.35
C GLN A 147 -1.71 8.52 11.09
N GLY A 148 -2.17 8.48 9.83
CA GLY A 148 -3.35 7.73 9.42
C GLY A 148 -3.19 6.22 9.59
N PHE A 149 -2.03 5.66 9.27
CA PHE A 149 -1.76 4.22 9.48
C PHE A 149 -1.61 3.83 10.95
N GLY A 150 -1.31 4.80 11.80
CA GLY A 150 -1.11 4.57 13.23
C GLY A 150 0.31 4.06 13.57
N PRO A 151 0.61 3.94 14.88
CA PRO A 151 1.99 3.73 15.35
C PRO A 151 2.54 2.32 15.14
N SER A 152 1.70 1.33 14.85
CA SER A 152 2.11 -0.06 14.67
C SER A 152 2.40 -0.42 13.22
N THR A 153 1.89 0.32 12.25
CA THR A 153 2.02 0.02 10.83
C THR A 153 3.29 0.62 10.24
N THR A 154 3.99 -0.13 9.42
CA THR A 154 5.15 0.31 8.67
C THR A 154 4.71 0.92 7.34
N VAL A 155 5.19 2.11 7.05
CA VAL A 155 5.06 2.75 5.72
C VAL A 155 6.18 2.24 4.83
N PHE A 156 5.84 1.74 3.65
CA PHE A 156 6.81 1.36 2.62
C PHE A 156 6.53 2.17 1.34
N GLY A 157 7.47 2.98 0.91
CA GLY A 157 7.35 3.92 -0.19
C GLY A 157 7.92 5.30 0.18
N GLY A 158 7.16 6.35 -0.02
CA GLY A 158 7.48 7.69 0.44
C GLY A 158 8.25 8.56 -0.56
N ILE A 159 8.75 8.01 -1.69
CA ILE A 159 9.41 8.77 -2.73
C ILE A 159 8.55 8.71 -4.00
N PRO A 160 7.76 9.74 -4.33
CA PRO A 160 7.00 9.79 -5.58
C PRO A 160 7.92 9.69 -6.79
N CYS A 161 7.60 8.83 -7.76
CA CYS A 161 8.47 8.63 -8.93
C CYS A 161 8.71 9.91 -9.73
N VAL A 162 7.76 10.86 -9.73
CA VAL A 162 7.88 12.12 -10.46
C VAL A 162 9.03 13.00 -9.97
N VAL A 163 9.42 12.92 -8.69
CA VAL A 163 10.56 13.69 -8.18
C VAL A 163 11.91 13.19 -8.72
N LEU A 164 11.93 11.99 -9.28
CA LEU A 164 13.10 11.40 -9.91
C LEU A 164 13.21 11.69 -11.42
N ILE A 165 12.23 12.40 -12.01
CA ILE A 165 12.18 12.71 -13.44
C ILE A 165 12.65 14.13 -13.68
N ASP A 166 13.80 14.32 -14.34
CA ASP A 166 14.41 15.63 -14.59
C ASP A 166 13.50 16.59 -15.36
N ALA A 167 12.71 16.07 -16.29
CA ALA A 167 11.79 16.88 -17.09
C ALA A 167 10.59 17.39 -16.30
N VAL A 168 10.28 16.76 -15.16
CA VAL A 168 9.13 17.12 -14.29
C VAL A 168 9.59 17.91 -13.07
N THR A 169 10.69 17.48 -12.44
CA THR A 169 11.20 18.06 -11.20
C THR A 169 12.62 18.55 -11.43
N PRO A 170 12.88 19.88 -11.44
CA PRO A 170 14.24 20.43 -11.48
C PRO A 170 15.10 19.92 -10.32
N GLN A 171 16.44 19.90 -10.50
CA GLN A 171 17.36 19.38 -9.50
C GLN A 171 17.21 20.06 -8.13
N ALA A 172 17.05 21.38 -8.10
CA ALA A 172 16.86 22.12 -6.85
C ALA A 172 15.58 21.74 -6.10
N ASP A 173 14.50 21.44 -6.85
CA ASP A 173 13.21 21.04 -6.28
C ASP A 173 13.29 19.59 -5.77
N PHE A 174 14.04 18.72 -6.46
CA PHE A 174 14.34 17.37 -5.97
C PHE A 174 15.12 17.41 -4.66
N GLU A 175 16.19 18.21 -4.58
CA GLU A 175 16.97 18.36 -3.36
C GLU A 175 16.13 18.92 -2.20
N ALA A 176 15.32 19.94 -2.46
CA ALA A 176 14.42 20.50 -1.46
C ALA A 176 13.38 19.46 -0.98
N TYR A 177 12.82 18.67 -1.90
CA TYR A 177 11.91 17.58 -1.57
C TYR A 177 12.59 16.54 -0.65
N MET A 178 13.81 16.12 -0.98
CA MET A 178 14.54 15.13 -0.17
C MET A 178 14.89 15.68 1.22
N ASP A 179 15.30 16.94 1.33
CA ASP A 179 15.56 17.58 2.61
C ASP A 179 14.29 17.64 3.48
N GLU A 180 13.15 18.00 2.90
CA GLU A 180 11.86 18.00 3.60
C GLU A 180 11.47 16.60 4.03
N LEU A 181 11.52 15.61 3.12
CA LEU A 181 11.22 14.20 3.41
C LEU A 181 12.02 13.70 4.60
N PHE A 182 13.35 13.86 4.59
CA PHE A 182 14.20 13.39 5.67
C PHE A 182 13.98 14.15 6.98
N SER A 183 13.62 15.44 6.93
CA SER A 183 13.24 16.20 8.12
C SER A 183 11.96 15.67 8.80
N GLU A 184 11.05 15.07 8.00
CA GLU A 184 9.79 14.50 8.48
C GLU A 184 9.91 13.07 9.04
N LEU A 185 10.99 12.35 8.71
CA LEU A 185 11.16 10.95 9.14
C LEU A 185 11.28 10.80 10.67
N GLY A 186 11.73 11.83 11.37
CA GLY A 186 11.97 11.76 12.83
C GLY A 186 13.02 10.71 13.15
N SER A 187 12.64 9.64 13.87
CA SER A 187 13.56 8.52 14.16
C SER A 187 13.73 7.55 12.98
N GLY A 188 12.97 7.69 11.91
CA GLY A 188 12.92 6.73 10.80
C GLY A 188 12.24 5.39 11.14
N ALA A 189 11.81 5.20 12.38
CA ALA A 189 11.16 3.96 12.78
C ALA A 189 9.86 3.71 11.99
N ARG A 190 9.65 2.47 11.57
CA ARG A 190 8.50 2.02 10.77
C ARG A 190 8.37 2.76 9.43
N VAL A 191 9.51 3.05 8.80
CA VAL A 191 9.57 3.53 7.43
C VAL A 191 10.58 2.70 6.65
N ILE A 192 10.15 2.19 5.51
CA ILE A 192 11.00 1.61 4.49
C ILE A 192 10.91 2.56 3.30
N LEU A 193 11.97 3.35 3.06
CA LEU A 193 12.00 4.24 1.93
C LEU A 193 12.11 3.45 0.62
N GLY A 194 11.25 3.80 -0.31
CA GLY A 194 11.23 3.24 -1.65
C GLY A 194 10.56 4.21 -2.61
N VAL A 195 10.79 4.01 -3.90
CA VAL A 195 10.03 4.71 -4.93
C VAL A 195 8.61 4.16 -4.92
N SER A 196 7.63 5.07 -4.85
CA SER A 196 6.23 4.69 -4.77
C SER A 196 5.73 4.19 -6.12
N ASP A 197 5.04 3.04 -6.07
CA ASP A 197 4.50 2.21 -7.12
C ASP A 197 5.58 1.68 -8.06
N ASN A 198 5.95 2.37 -9.10
CA ASN A 198 6.92 1.90 -10.08
C ASN A 198 7.95 2.98 -10.43
N VAL A 199 9.02 2.54 -11.10
CA VAL A 199 10.08 3.42 -11.61
C VAL A 199 9.91 3.52 -13.12
N PRO A 200 9.31 4.61 -13.65
CA PRO A 200 9.12 4.77 -15.09
C PRO A 200 10.45 4.93 -15.82
N PRO A 201 10.49 4.65 -17.14
CA PRO A 201 11.73 4.73 -17.95
C PRO A 201 12.40 6.10 -17.98
N GLU A 202 11.63 7.16 -17.71
CA GLU A 202 12.09 8.56 -17.72
C GLU A 202 12.83 8.98 -16.45
N VAL A 203 12.89 8.10 -15.44
CA VAL A 203 13.59 8.38 -14.18
C VAL A 203 15.08 8.53 -14.38
N ASN A 204 15.65 9.57 -13.81
CA ASN A 204 17.09 9.74 -13.71
C ASN A 204 17.66 8.84 -12.59
N LEU A 205 18.35 7.78 -12.98
CA LEU A 205 18.93 6.81 -12.05
C LEU A 205 20.00 7.41 -11.13
N ASP A 206 20.69 8.50 -11.57
CA ASP A 206 21.68 9.18 -10.72
C ASP A 206 20.99 9.80 -9.48
N ARG A 207 19.71 10.14 -9.55
CA ARG A 207 18.94 10.60 -8.38
C ARG A 207 18.72 9.50 -7.35
N LEU A 208 18.60 8.24 -7.76
CA LEU A 208 18.55 7.12 -6.81
C LEU A 208 19.87 6.98 -6.04
N GLU A 209 21.01 7.21 -6.71
CA GLU A 209 22.30 7.24 -6.03
C GLU A 209 22.41 8.44 -5.08
N GLN A 210 21.85 9.59 -5.46
CA GLN A 210 21.77 10.75 -4.58
C GLN A 210 20.89 10.47 -3.34
N VAL A 211 19.73 9.82 -3.49
CA VAL A 211 18.88 9.38 -2.35
C VAL A 211 19.70 8.60 -1.33
N LYS A 212 20.60 7.72 -1.81
CA LYS A 212 21.50 6.98 -0.91
C LYS A 212 22.35 7.91 -0.03
N CYS A 213 22.76 9.07 -0.51
CA CYS A 213 23.53 10.01 0.29
C CYS A 213 22.70 10.56 1.48
N TRP A 214 21.41 10.85 1.28
CA TRP A 214 20.52 11.22 2.39
C TRP A 214 20.32 10.09 3.38
N VAL A 215 20.14 8.85 2.89
CA VAL A 215 20.02 7.66 3.76
C VAL A 215 21.30 7.47 4.60
N ASP A 216 22.47 7.56 3.98
CA ASP A 216 23.77 7.42 4.68
C ASP A 216 23.97 8.54 5.72
N ALA A 217 23.58 9.78 5.40
CA ALA A 217 23.65 10.92 6.31
C ALA A 217 22.66 10.82 7.48
N PHE A 218 21.47 10.25 7.23
CA PHE A 218 20.45 10.00 8.26
C PHE A 218 20.95 8.96 9.28
N GLY A 219 21.66 7.96 8.81
CA GLY A 219 22.26 6.91 9.63
C GLY A 219 21.29 5.80 10.06
N PRO A 220 21.72 4.92 10.95
CA PRO A 220 20.94 3.75 11.34
C PRO A 220 19.69 4.13 12.15
N VAL A 221 18.59 3.49 11.82
CA VAL A 221 17.33 3.61 12.56
C VAL A 221 17.43 2.83 13.87
N VAL A 222 17.11 3.48 14.98
CA VAL A 222 17.03 2.82 16.29
C VAL A 222 15.60 2.28 16.46
N ALA A 223 15.48 0.98 16.67
CA ALA A 223 14.18 0.38 16.92
C ALA A 223 13.55 0.96 18.20
N PRO A 224 12.24 1.27 18.22
CA PRO A 224 11.57 1.72 19.43
C PRO A 224 11.70 0.67 20.53
N GLY A 225 12.36 1.00 21.64
CA GLY A 225 12.48 0.13 22.80
C GLY A 225 13.70 -0.82 22.81
N ALA A 226 14.71 -0.56 21.98
CA ALA A 226 16.02 -1.21 22.10
C ALA A 226 16.87 -0.56 23.23
#